data_750c309c353789fdff9c4a4dca8c3b0e
#
_entry.id   750c309c353789fdff9c4a4dca8c3b0e
#
_cell.length_a   1.000
_cell.length_b   1.000
_cell.length_c   1.000
_cell.angle_alpha   90.00
_cell.angle_beta   90.00
_cell.angle_gamma   90.00
#
_symmetry.space_group_name_H-M   'P 1'
#
loop_
_entity.id
_entity.type
_entity.pdbx_description
1 polymer ?
#
loop_
_entity_poly.entity_id
_entity_poly.type
_entity_poly.pdbx_seq_one_letter_code
_entity_poly.pdbx_strand_id
1 'polypeptide(L)'
;MTNSSVFDSLAGSKTVSKTLFDAASSARALVRARTTERARARAEHQNPAMIHDSGFAQSWLFTGPPGSGRSVAAKVFAATLVCSNPDVVGCGQCEDCRAAMGGSHPDIEHIVPQQLSIGVDAAREVIKAAAVSPVAGNWRVVIFENADRLTMQAANALLKTVEEPTEST
;
A
#
# COMPACT_ATOMS: atom_id res chain seq x y z
N MET A 1 -6.45 -9.69 27.25
CA MET A 1 -6.87 -9.67 25.84
C MET A 1 -5.62 -9.34 25.04
N THR A 2 -5.04 -10.32 24.36
CA THR A 2 -3.87 -10.10 23.48
C THR A 2 -4.31 -9.22 22.34
N ASN A 3 -3.77 -8.00 22.26
CA ASN A 3 -3.98 -7.08 21.15
C ASN A 3 -3.33 -7.72 19.90
N SER A 4 -4.11 -8.50 19.14
CA SER A 4 -3.67 -9.13 17.91
C SER A 4 -3.45 -8.04 16.87
N SER A 5 -2.22 -7.88 16.42
CA SER A 5 -1.84 -6.98 15.33
C SER A 5 -1.77 -7.75 14.02
N VAL A 6 -1.99 -7.08 12.86
CA VAL A 6 -1.76 -7.70 11.55
C VAL A 6 -0.32 -8.22 11.40
N PHE A 7 0.63 -7.62 12.13
CA PHE A 7 2.05 -8.03 12.13
C PHE A 7 2.30 -9.41 12.76
N ASP A 8 1.38 -9.93 13.56
CA ASP A 8 1.50 -11.28 14.15
C ASP A 8 1.53 -12.37 13.07
N SER A 9 1.02 -12.07 11.88
CA SER A 9 1.09 -12.95 10.71
C SER A 9 2.49 -13.05 10.10
N LEU A 10 3.43 -12.16 10.48
CA LEU A 10 4.82 -12.14 9.99
C LEU A 10 5.74 -12.95 10.91
N ALA A 11 5.44 -14.23 11.07
CA ALA A 11 6.27 -15.12 11.87
C ALA A 11 7.72 -15.15 11.34
N GLY A 12 8.69 -14.82 12.20
CA GLY A 12 10.11 -15.05 11.96
C GLY A 12 10.95 -13.86 11.48
N SER A 13 10.39 -12.73 11.08
CA SER A 13 11.18 -11.56 10.64
C SER A 13 10.87 -10.27 11.39
N LYS A 14 11.50 -10.09 12.54
CA LYS A 14 11.38 -8.85 13.33
C LYS A 14 11.82 -7.60 12.56
N THR A 15 12.85 -7.72 11.72
CA THR A 15 13.34 -6.61 10.89
C THR A 15 12.31 -6.18 9.86
N VAL A 16 11.71 -7.13 9.13
CA VAL A 16 10.65 -6.82 8.16
C VAL A 16 9.46 -6.18 8.86
N SER A 17 8.97 -6.78 9.95
CA SER A 17 7.85 -6.23 10.72
C SER A 17 8.12 -4.80 11.18
N LYS A 18 9.34 -4.52 11.69
CA LYS A 18 9.73 -3.17 12.09
C LYS A 18 9.75 -2.19 10.92
N THR A 19 10.38 -2.56 9.80
CA THR A 19 10.45 -1.70 8.61
C THR A 19 9.06 -1.34 8.08
N LEU A 20 8.17 -2.33 7.99
CA LEU A 20 6.80 -2.10 7.53
C LEU A 20 5.98 -1.26 8.52
N PHE A 21 6.18 -1.46 9.81
CA PHE A 21 5.54 -0.65 10.85
C PHE A 21 6.00 0.82 10.79
N ASP A 22 7.31 1.05 10.66
CA ASP A 22 7.88 2.40 10.57
C ASP A 22 7.36 3.11 9.31
N ALA A 23 7.32 2.41 8.16
CA ALA A 23 6.77 2.94 6.91
C ALA A 23 5.27 3.27 7.02
N ALA A 24 4.46 2.38 7.59
CA ALA A 24 3.04 2.62 7.79
C ALA A 24 2.77 3.78 8.77
N SER A 25 3.63 3.95 9.77
CA SER A 25 3.57 5.08 10.69
C SER A 25 3.86 6.40 9.98
N SER A 26 4.85 6.42 9.09
CA SER A 26 5.16 7.58 8.23
C SER A 26 4.00 7.90 7.28
N ALA A 27 3.42 6.88 6.62
CA ALA A 27 2.24 7.05 5.78
C ALA A 27 1.06 7.67 6.54
N ARG A 28 0.82 7.24 7.77
CA ARG A 28 -0.23 7.81 8.64
C ARG A 28 0.06 9.26 9.01
N ALA A 29 1.31 9.60 9.32
CA ALA A 29 1.72 10.96 9.62
C ALA A 29 1.48 11.88 8.41
N LEU A 30 1.81 11.42 7.21
CA LEU A 30 1.58 12.12 5.95
C LEU A 30 0.08 12.40 5.72
N VAL A 31 -0.79 11.41 5.93
CA VAL A 31 -2.25 11.60 5.81
C VAL A 31 -2.76 12.65 6.79
N ARG A 32 -2.30 12.61 8.05
CA ARG A 32 -2.67 13.62 9.06
C ARG A 32 -2.22 15.03 8.65
N ALA A 33 -0.99 15.18 8.16
CA ALA A 33 -0.46 16.44 7.69
C ALA A 33 -1.28 17.00 6.50
N ARG A 34 -1.58 16.17 5.50
CA ARG A 34 -2.43 16.54 4.34
C ARG A 34 -3.84 16.94 4.77
N THR A 35 -4.43 16.22 5.73
CA THR A 35 -5.77 16.53 6.25
C THR A 35 -5.77 17.88 6.97
N THR A 36 -4.76 18.15 7.78
CA THR A 36 -4.62 19.43 8.50
C THR A 36 -4.45 20.59 7.52
N GLU A 37 -3.58 20.44 6.50
CA GLU A 37 -3.35 21.47 5.50
C GLU A 37 -4.61 21.75 4.65
N ARG A 38 -5.35 20.72 4.25
CA ARG A 38 -6.62 20.88 3.55
C ARG A 38 -7.65 21.62 4.39
N ALA A 39 -7.71 21.34 5.71
CA ALA A 39 -8.60 22.05 6.62
C ALA A 39 -8.21 23.53 6.77
N ARG A 40 -6.91 23.81 6.90
CA ARG A 40 -6.36 25.17 6.97
C ARG A 40 -6.66 25.94 5.69
N ALA A 41 -6.32 25.39 4.51
CA ALA A 41 -6.54 26.03 3.22
C ALA A 41 -8.02 26.35 2.99
N ARG A 42 -8.94 25.46 3.44
CA ARG A 42 -10.38 25.75 3.41
C ARG A 42 -10.76 26.96 4.27
N ALA A 43 -10.23 27.05 5.49
CA ALA A 43 -10.51 28.17 6.39
C ALA A 43 -9.98 29.50 5.84
N GLU A 44 -8.86 29.47 5.15
CA GLU A 44 -8.20 30.63 4.56
C GLU A 44 -8.66 30.93 3.11
N HIS A 45 -9.59 30.15 2.53
CA HIS A 45 -10.04 30.23 1.13
C HIS A 45 -8.88 30.16 0.11
N GLN A 46 -7.88 29.36 0.42
CA GLN A 46 -6.68 29.14 -0.39
C GLN A 46 -6.65 27.71 -0.94
N ASN A 47 -5.82 27.50 -1.97
CA ASN A 47 -5.51 26.13 -2.40
C ASN A 47 -4.57 25.47 -1.37
N PRO A 48 -4.80 24.20 -1.00
CA PRO A 48 -3.92 23.48 -0.10
C PRO A 48 -2.51 23.36 -0.69
N ALA A 49 -1.49 23.58 0.12
CA ALA A 49 -0.12 23.35 -0.29
C ALA A 49 0.11 21.84 -0.53
N MET A 50 0.91 21.52 -1.53
CA MET A 50 1.34 20.14 -1.79
C MET A 50 2.33 19.72 -0.70
N ILE A 51 1.92 18.79 0.15
CA ILE A 51 2.81 18.19 1.15
C ILE A 51 3.47 16.97 0.51
N HIS A 52 4.73 17.14 0.15
CA HIS A 52 5.60 16.03 -0.25
C HIS A 52 6.32 15.52 0.99
N ASP A 53 6.03 14.28 1.40
CA ASP A 53 6.80 13.64 2.45
C ASP A 53 7.99 12.90 1.83
N SER A 54 9.19 13.29 2.24
CA SER A 54 10.43 12.60 1.88
C SER A 54 10.65 11.29 2.64
N GLY A 55 9.75 10.93 3.56
CA GLY A 55 9.92 9.79 4.46
C GLY A 55 9.13 8.53 4.10
N PHE A 56 8.11 8.62 3.21
CA PHE A 56 7.29 7.49 2.83
C PHE A 56 7.46 7.13 1.35
N ALA A 57 8.08 5.98 1.08
CA ALA A 57 8.14 5.43 -0.27
C ALA A 57 6.78 4.80 -0.63
N GLN A 58 6.19 5.21 -1.75
CA GLN A 58 4.91 4.68 -2.22
C GLN A 58 5.06 3.39 -3.02
N SER A 59 6.27 3.09 -3.53
CA SER A 59 6.57 1.86 -4.28
C SER A 59 7.48 0.95 -3.47
N TRP A 60 7.06 -0.32 -3.29
CA TRP A 60 7.74 -1.31 -2.46
C TRP A 60 7.99 -2.61 -3.23
N LEU A 61 9.22 -3.12 -3.14
CA LEU A 61 9.59 -4.40 -3.73
C LEU A 61 9.90 -5.42 -2.63
N PHE A 62 9.09 -6.48 -2.56
CA PHE A 62 9.29 -7.59 -1.64
C PHE A 62 10.04 -8.72 -2.35
N THR A 63 11.28 -8.97 -1.95
CA THR A 63 12.14 -10.02 -2.51
C THR A 63 12.42 -11.13 -1.50
N GLY A 64 12.72 -12.32 -2.01
CA GLY A 64 13.07 -13.48 -1.19
C GLY A 64 12.76 -14.81 -1.91
N PRO A 65 13.21 -15.95 -1.38
CA PRO A 65 12.94 -17.25 -1.98
C PRO A 65 11.45 -17.63 -1.91
N PRO A 66 10.98 -18.57 -2.73
CA PRO A 66 9.63 -19.11 -2.63
C PRO A 66 9.32 -19.57 -1.20
N GLY A 67 8.11 -19.29 -0.73
CA GLY A 67 7.71 -19.63 0.64
C GLY A 67 8.21 -18.71 1.75
N SER A 68 9.00 -17.66 1.45
CA SER A 68 9.51 -16.72 2.47
C SER A 68 8.47 -15.75 3.04
N GLY A 69 7.20 -15.84 2.65
CA GLY A 69 6.13 -14.97 3.18
C GLY A 69 6.02 -13.60 2.52
N ARG A 70 6.61 -13.38 1.33
CA ARG A 70 6.53 -12.08 0.60
C ARG A 70 5.11 -11.59 0.41
N SER A 71 4.22 -12.44 -0.10
CA SER A 71 2.80 -12.11 -0.31
C SER A 71 2.08 -11.81 1.00
N VAL A 72 2.43 -12.52 2.08
CA VAL A 72 1.89 -12.24 3.41
C VAL A 72 2.36 -10.87 3.89
N ALA A 73 3.65 -10.56 3.73
CA ALA A 73 4.21 -9.27 4.11
C ALA A 73 3.56 -8.11 3.33
N ALA A 74 3.34 -8.26 2.02
CA ALA A 74 2.64 -7.27 1.21
C ALA A 74 1.19 -7.07 1.68
N LYS A 75 0.45 -8.14 1.98
CA LYS A 75 -0.92 -8.05 2.52
C LYS A 75 -0.97 -7.40 3.90
N VAL A 76 -0.06 -7.75 4.80
CA VAL A 76 0.06 -7.14 6.12
C VAL A 76 0.33 -5.65 5.96
N PHE A 77 1.26 -5.26 5.09
CA PHE A 77 1.56 -3.85 4.83
C PHE A 77 0.34 -3.12 4.28
N ALA A 78 -0.35 -3.67 3.28
CA ALA A 78 -1.59 -3.10 2.76
C ALA A 78 -2.64 -2.90 3.86
N ALA A 79 -2.85 -3.90 4.73
CA ALA A 79 -3.77 -3.81 5.85
C ALA A 79 -3.39 -2.70 6.86
N THR A 80 -2.09 -2.42 7.03
CA THR A 80 -1.66 -1.31 7.90
C THR A 80 -1.96 0.06 7.30
N LEU A 81 -1.83 0.20 5.98
CA LEU A 81 -2.10 1.46 5.26
C LEU A 81 -3.58 1.84 5.28
N VAL A 82 -4.47 0.86 5.17
CA VAL A 82 -5.93 1.09 5.19
C VAL A 82 -6.54 1.02 6.59
N CYS A 83 -5.76 0.74 7.63
CA CYS A 83 -6.25 0.62 9.00
C CYS A 83 -6.92 1.91 9.49
N SER A 84 -8.20 1.86 9.83
CA SER A 84 -8.99 3.00 10.34
C SER A 84 -8.83 3.28 11.83
N ASN A 85 -8.13 2.43 12.58
CA ASN A 85 -7.90 2.69 14.01
C ASN A 85 -6.99 3.93 14.19
N PRO A 86 -7.43 4.99 14.91
CA PRO A 86 -6.65 6.22 15.04
C PRO A 86 -5.40 6.08 15.90
N ASP A 87 -5.39 5.13 16.84
CA ASP A 87 -4.35 5.01 17.88
C ASP A 87 -3.31 3.95 17.54
N VAL A 88 -3.72 2.88 16.85
CA VAL A 88 -2.86 1.72 16.58
C VAL A 88 -2.68 1.50 15.09
N VAL A 89 -1.43 1.42 14.64
CA VAL A 89 -1.08 1.07 13.25
C VAL A 89 -1.27 -0.43 13.05
N GLY A 90 -2.11 -0.80 12.06
CA GLY A 90 -2.34 -2.22 11.75
C GLY A 90 -2.95 -3.00 12.94
N CYS A 91 -4.03 -2.47 13.52
CA CYS A 91 -4.64 -3.04 14.73
C CYS A 91 -5.15 -4.48 14.57
N GLY A 92 -5.39 -4.97 13.35
CA GLY A 92 -5.88 -6.31 13.06
C GLY A 92 -7.36 -6.57 13.42
N GLN A 93 -8.04 -5.61 14.04
CA GLN A 93 -9.38 -5.80 14.60
C GLN A 93 -10.45 -4.90 13.98
N CYS A 94 -10.08 -3.76 13.39
CA CYS A 94 -11.04 -2.90 12.70
C CYS A 94 -11.58 -3.60 11.44
N GLU A 95 -12.67 -3.09 10.91
CA GLU A 95 -13.31 -3.64 9.72
C GLU A 95 -12.35 -3.66 8.52
N ASP A 96 -11.63 -2.55 8.31
CA ASP A 96 -10.67 -2.42 7.20
C ASP A 96 -9.51 -3.42 7.32
N CYS A 97 -8.93 -3.60 8.51
CA CYS A 97 -7.89 -4.62 8.70
C CYS A 97 -8.41 -6.04 8.40
N ARG A 98 -9.63 -6.37 8.85
CA ARG A 98 -10.23 -7.68 8.60
C ARG A 98 -10.54 -7.87 7.11
N ALA A 99 -11.12 -6.88 6.46
CA ALA A 99 -11.40 -6.90 5.03
C ALA A 99 -10.10 -7.03 4.21
N ALA A 100 -9.06 -6.27 4.57
CA ALA A 100 -7.75 -6.32 3.93
C ALA A 100 -7.10 -7.70 4.04
N MET A 101 -7.04 -8.26 5.24
CA MET A 101 -6.49 -9.61 5.47
C MET A 101 -7.34 -10.70 4.81
N GLY A 102 -8.65 -10.51 4.73
CA GLY A 102 -9.59 -11.38 4.02
C GLY A 102 -9.60 -11.22 2.50
N GLY A 103 -8.91 -10.21 1.95
CA GLY A 103 -8.86 -9.94 0.50
C GLY A 103 -10.11 -9.32 -0.09
N SER A 104 -10.94 -8.65 0.73
CA SER A 104 -12.21 -8.03 0.31
C SER A 104 -12.24 -6.50 0.48
N HIS A 105 -11.11 -5.86 0.83
CA HIS A 105 -11.07 -4.42 1.02
C HIS A 105 -11.16 -3.69 -0.33
N PRO A 106 -12.08 -2.70 -0.51
CA PRO A 106 -12.31 -2.06 -1.81
C PRO A 106 -11.10 -1.27 -2.33
N ASP A 107 -10.24 -0.76 -1.44
CA ASP A 107 -9.07 0.03 -1.82
C ASP A 107 -7.79 -0.81 -1.98
N ILE A 108 -7.89 -2.14 -1.87
CA ILE A 108 -6.76 -3.04 -2.12
C ILE A 108 -7.05 -3.89 -3.34
N GLU A 109 -6.23 -3.72 -4.38
CA GLU A 109 -6.25 -4.57 -5.57
C GLU A 109 -5.10 -5.57 -5.50
N HIS A 110 -5.42 -6.86 -5.66
CA HIS A 110 -4.43 -7.93 -5.62
C HIS A 110 -4.39 -8.65 -6.96
N ILE A 111 -3.38 -8.36 -7.76
CA ILE A 111 -3.19 -8.88 -9.11
C ILE A 111 -2.18 -10.03 -9.05
N VAL A 112 -2.64 -11.23 -9.40
CA VAL A 112 -1.84 -12.45 -9.44
C VAL A 112 -1.85 -13.02 -10.86
N PRO A 113 -0.91 -12.62 -11.73
CA PRO A 113 -0.83 -13.15 -13.09
C PRO A 113 -0.59 -14.65 -13.11
N GLN A 114 -1.36 -15.38 -13.90
CA GLN A 114 -1.26 -16.84 -14.03
C GLN A 114 -0.25 -17.26 -15.11
N GLN A 115 0.14 -16.35 -15.98
CA GLN A 115 1.03 -16.62 -17.11
C GLN A 115 2.48 -16.80 -16.64
N LEU A 116 3.24 -17.62 -17.38
CA LEU A 116 4.69 -17.78 -17.16
C LEU A 116 5.49 -16.53 -17.52
N SER A 117 5.00 -15.74 -18.48
CA SER A 117 5.57 -14.46 -18.89
C SER A 117 4.48 -13.39 -18.83
N ILE A 118 4.76 -12.29 -18.18
CA ILE A 118 3.79 -11.22 -17.90
C ILE A 118 3.99 -10.11 -18.93
N GLY A 119 3.04 -9.98 -19.84
CA GLY A 119 3.06 -9.00 -20.92
C GLY A 119 2.50 -7.64 -20.53
N VAL A 120 2.48 -6.72 -21.51
CA VAL A 120 2.05 -5.32 -21.34
C VAL A 120 0.60 -5.19 -20.85
N ASP A 121 -0.28 -6.13 -21.17
CA ASP A 121 -1.69 -6.04 -20.78
C ASP A 121 -1.86 -6.17 -19.25
N ALA A 122 -1.13 -7.07 -18.60
CA ALA A 122 -1.12 -7.14 -17.13
C ALA A 122 -0.52 -5.88 -16.51
N ALA A 123 0.52 -5.29 -17.10
CA ALA A 123 1.05 -4.01 -16.66
C ALA A 123 0.01 -2.89 -16.77
N ARG A 124 -0.80 -2.87 -17.83
CA ARG A 124 -1.91 -1.91 -17.97
C ARG A 124 -3.00 -2.08 -16.93
N GLU A 125 -3.26 -3.30 -16.48
CA GLU A 125 -4.19 -3.55 -15.36
C GLU A 125 -3.68 -2.91 -14.07
N VAL A 126 -2.38 -3.07 -13.76
CA VAL A 126 -1.74 -2.41 -12.61
C VAL A 126 -1.86 -0.88 -12.70
N ILE A 127 -1.54 -0.31 -13.88
CA ILE A 127 -1.63 1.15 -14.10
C ILE A 127 -3.07 1.65 -13.87
N LYS A 128 -4.06 0.94 -14.42
CA LYS A 128 -5.48 1.29 -14.24
C LYS A 128 -5.88 1.21 -12.76
N ALA A 129 -5.48 0.13 -12.07
CA ALA A 129 -5.78 -0.05 -10.65
C ALA A 129 -5.15 1.05 -9.77
N ALA A 130 -3.91 1.46 -10.09
CA ALA A 130 -3.20 2.52 -9.38
C ALA A 130 -3.77 3.92 -9.63
N ALA A 131 -4.43 4.16 -10.77
CA ALA A 131 -5.05 5.44 -11.12
C ALA A 131 -6.39 5.70 -10.40
N VAL A 132 -6.97 4.68 -9.76
CA VAL A 132 -8.25 4.81 -9.04
C VAL A 132 -8.04 5.44 -7.69
N SER A 133 -8.81 6.48 -7.37
CA SER A 133 -8.80 7.08 -6.03
C SER A 133 -9.36 6.13 -4.98
N PRO A 134 -8.84 6.14 -3.73
CA PRO A 134 -9.39 5.34 -2.66
C PRO A 134 -10.83 5.74 -2.33
N VAL A 135 -11.66 4.78 -1.95
CA VAL A 135 -13.09 4.95 -1.67
C VAL A 135 -13.38 4.92 -0.18
N ALA A 136 -12.78 3.98 0.54
CA ALA A 136 -13.04 3.76 1.96
C ALA A 136 -11.94 4.37 2.85
N GLY A 137 -10.69 4.42 2.37
CA GLY A 137 -9.54 4.85 3.16
C GLY A 137 -8.79 6.05 2.56
N ASN A 138 -7.54 6.18 2.99
CA ASN A 138 -6.64 7.24 2.54
C ASN A 138 -5.64 6.77 1.47
N TRP A 139 -5.55 5.46 1.28
CA TRP A 139 -4.59 4.84 0.37
C TRP A 139 -5.28 3.85 -0.56
N ARG A 140 -4.99 3.94 -1.83
CA ARG A 140 -5.21 2.89 -2.82
C ARG A 140 -3.96 2.02 -2.85
N VAL A 141 -4.10 0.71 -2.64
CA VAL A 141 -2.96 -0.21 -2.62
C VAL A 141 -3.11 -1.22 -3.74
N VAL A 142 -2.08 -1.37 -4.56
CA VAL A 142 -2.03 -2.39 -5.60
C VAL A 142 -0.90 -3.37 -5.26
N ILE A 143 -1.26 -4.62 -5.01
CA ILE A 143 -0.32 -5.72 -4.82
C ILE A 143 -0.19 -6.47 -6.14
N PHE A 144 1.00 -6.50 -6.70
CA PHE A 144 1.29 -7.20 -7.93
C PHE A 144 2.30 -8.32 -7.68
N GLU A 145 1.87 -9.57 -7.88
CA GLU A 145 2.73 -10.74 -7.63
C GLU A 145 3.51 -11.16 -8.88
N ASN A 146 4.62 -11.87 -8.63
CA ASN A 146 5.49 -12.43 -9.66
C ASN A 146 6.08 -11.40 -10.64
N ALA A 147 6.42 -10.21 -10.15
CA ALA A 147 6.99 -9.13 -10.96
C ALA A 147 8.31 -9.51 -11.66
N ASP A 148 9.00 -10.54 -11.18
CA ASP A 148 10.18 -11.14 -11.82
C ASP A 148 9.90 -11.78 -13.18
N ARG A 149 8.63 -12.02 -13.52
CA ARG A 149 8.19 -12.58 -14.81
C ARG A 149 7.78 -11.51 -15.83
N LEU A 150 7.90 -10.24 -15.49
CA LEU A 150 7.59 -9.14 -16.42
C LEU A 150 8.52 -9.17 -17.63
N THR A 151 7.93 -9.02 -18.82
CA THR A 151 8.72 -8.71 -20.01
C THR A 151 9.32 -7.31 -19.90
N MET A 152 10.41 -7.03 -20.61
CA MET A 152 11.00 -5.68 -20.66
C MET A 152 10.00 -4.60 -21.06
N GLN A 153 9.11 -4.91 -22.01
CA GLN A 153 8.08 -3.98 -22.46
C GLN A 153 7.05 -3.71 -21.35
N ALA A 154 6.64 -4.76 -20.60
CA ALA A 154 5.72 -4.62 -19.48
C ALA A 154 6.35 -3.83 -18.32
N ALA A 155 7.63 -4.13 -17.99
CA ALA A 155 8.37 -3.39 -16.99
C ALA A 155 8.49 -1.90 -17.34
N ASN A 156 8.87 -1.58 -18.58
CA ASN A 156 8.96 -0.20 -19.07
C ASN A 156 7.61 0.53 -19.01
N ALA A 157 6.49 -0.14 -19.27
CA ALA A 157 5.17 0.46 -19.14
C ALA A 157 4.82 0.85 -17.70
N LEU A 158 5.34 0.12 -16.70
CA LEU A 158 5.10 0.40 -15.27
C LEU A 158 5.97 1.51 -14.70
N LEU A 159 7.13 1.82 -15.31
CA LEU A 159 8.13 2.74 -14.75
C LEU A 159 7.50 4.06 -14.29
N LYS A 160 6.72 4.71 -15.15
CA LYS A 160 6.10 6.00 -14.80
C LYS A 160 5.19 5.90 -13.57
N THR A 161 4.40 4.83 -13.47
CA THR A 161 3.47 4.64 -12.33
C THR A 161 4.23 4.34 -11.03
N VAL A 162 5.39 3.68 -11.12
CA VAL A 162 6.24 3.35 -9.97
C VAL A 162 7.05 4.57 -9.49
N GLU A 163 7.54 5.39 -10.43
CA GLU A 163 8.38 6.56 -10.15
C GLU A 163 7.55 7.78 -9.76
N GLU A 164 6.37 7.95 -10.38
CA GLU A 164 5.47 9.07 -10.17
C GLU A 164 4.06 8.57 -9.77
N PRO A 165 3.91 7.90 -8.62
CA PRO A 165 2.60 7.43 -8.17
C PRO A 165 1.67 8.60 -7.86
N THR A 166 0.36 8.34 -7.84
CA THR A 166 -0.60 9.35 -7.39
C THR A 166 -0.42 9.62 -5.88
N GLU A 167 -0.92 10.75 -5.39
CA GLU A 167 -0.76 11.14 -3.97
C GLU A 167 -1.25 10.08 -2.97
N SER A 168 -2.16 9.20 -3.37
CA SER A 168 -2.84 8.24 -2.52
C SER A 168 -2.65 6.78 -2.94
N THR A 169 -1.67 6.51 -3.80
CA THR A 169 -1.36 5.13 -4.24
C THR A 169 -0.04 4.68 -3.69
#